data_3c00837f9532418343a261aa5f494783
#
_entry.id   3c00837f9532418343a261aa5f494783
#
_cell.length_a   1.000
_cell.length_b   1.000
_cell.length_c   1.000
_cell.angle_alpha   90.00
_cell.angle_beta   90.00
_cell.angle_gamma   90.00
#
_symmetry.space_group_name_H-M   'P 1'
#
loop_
_entity.id
_entity.type
_entity.pdbx_description
1 polymer ?
#
loop_
_entity_poly.entity_id
_entity_poly.type
_entity_poly.pdbx_seq_one_letter_code
_entity_poly.pdbx_strand_id
1 'polypeptide(L)'
;MSTLNPENTQNRTALITGSGRGIGKETAIMLARQVENIVVCSRTKNEINEVVKDIEEINDQVNIIGTKCDVSISFQVNSLVRSAVDRFGSESIDILVNNAGVAFDKRLVDTSEDEWNQTIDTNLKGAFLITKAILPYMIKRESGTIVNVNSGAGKAGFSDLSSYCASKFGLAGLAESLALEVDMYNIRVMTIFLGQVATKMWQDYDYNYYEKNKNKMLSPKKVAVKIVEMILDVKKYKNGDSIEMYNP
;
A
#
# COMPACT_ATOMS: atom_id res chain seq x y z
N MET A 1 -18.29 -15.68 -6.41
CA MET A 1 -17.97 -14.24 -6.33
C MET A 1 -19.12 -13.59 -5.60
N SER A 2 -18.94 -13.21 -4.36
CA SER A 2 -19.96 -12.48 -3.59
C SER A 2 -20.06 -11.08 -4.19
N THR A 3 -21.15 -10.79 -4.84
CA THR A 3 -21.49 -9.44 -5.30
C THR A 3 -21.71 -8.59 -4.07
N LEU A 4 -20.79 -7.65 -3.86
CA LEU A 4 -20.94 -6.60 -2.86
C LEU A 4 -22.23 -5.80 -3.16
N ASN A 5 -22.88 -5.37 -2.10
CA ASN A 5 -24.08 -4.55 -2.20
C ASN A 5 -23.71 -3.25 -2.94
N PRO A 6 -24.26 -2.96 -4.14
CA PRO A 6 -23.90 -1.79 -4.95
C PRO A 6 -24.11 -0.46 -4.24
N GLU A 7 -24.98 -0.43 -3.23
CA GLU A 7 -25.35 0.79 -2.48
C GLU A 7 -24.21 1.33 -1.58
N ASN A 8 -23.14 0.58 -1.36
CA ASN A 8 -22.08 0.96 -0.41
C ASN A 8 -20.74 1.30 -1.07
N THR A 9 -20.68 1.41 -2.40
CA THR A 9 -19.45 1.76 -3.14
C THR A 9 -19.48 3.17 -3.74
N GLN A 10 -20.64 3.82 -3.78
CA GLN A 10 -20.79 5.20 -4.25
C GLN A 10 -20.14 6.17 -3.25
N ASN A 11 -19.39 7.14 -3.74
CA ASN A 11 -18.65 8.18 -3.02
C ASN A 11 -17.40 7.73 -2.24
N ARG A 12 -16.80 6.57 -2.52
CA ARG A 12 -15.54 6.17 -1.85
C ARG A 12 -14.31 6.61 -2.62
N THR A 13 -13.30 7.06 -1.88
CA THR A 13 -11.98 7.38 -2.40
C THR A 13 -10.92 6.40 -1.85
N ALA A 14 -10.15 5.80 -2.75
CA ALA A 14 -8.99 5.00 -2.38
C ALA A 14 -7.69 5.71 -2.72
N LEU A 15 -6.73 5.74 -1.78
CA LEU A 15 -5.37 6.21 -1.99
C LEU A 15 -4.40 5.04 -1.88
N ILE A 16 -3.61 4.82 -2.93
CA ILE A 16 -2.62 3.74 -3.00
C ILE A 16 -1.22 4.33 -3.21
N THR A 17 -0.31 4.06 -2.28
CA THR A 17 1.09 4.48 -2.40
C THR A 17 1.92 3.44 -3.16
N GLY A 18 2.95 3.90 -3.90
CA GLY A 18 3.78 2.99 -4.70
C GLY A 18 3.00 2.27 -5.81
N SER A 19 1.98 2.93 -6.35
CA SER A 19 1.05 2.35 -7.32
C SER A 19 1.52 2.40 -8.77
N GLY A 20 2.75 2.85 -9.05
CA GLY A 20 3.26 2.91 -10.42
C GLY A 20 3.52 1.53 -11.05
N ARG A 21 3.70 0.48 -10.25
CA ARG A 21 3.98 -0.89 -10.71
C ARG A 21 3.65 -1.95 -9.67
N GLY A 22 3.76 -3.23 -10.06
CA GLY A 22 3.67 -4.37 -9.16
C GLY A 22 2.35 -4.44 -8.39
N ILE A 23 2.42 -4.73 -7.09
CA ILE A 23 1.25 -4.92 -6.23
C ILE A 23 0.38 -3.65 -6.18
N GLY A 24 1.00 -2.47 -6.04
CA GLY A 24 0.27 -1.21 -5.96
C GLY A 24 -0.51 -0.90 -7.23
N LYS A 25 0.09 -1.13 -8.43
CA LYS A 25 -0.58 -0.98 -9.73
C LYS A 25 -1.80 -1.90 -9.84
N GLU A 26 -1.60 -3.20 -9.59
CA GLU A 26 -2.70 -4.18 -9.66
C GLU A 26 -3.82 -3.88 -8.66
N THR A 27 -3.47 -3.43 -7.45
CA THR A 27 -4.44 -3.02 -6.43
C THR A 27 -5.23 -1.79 -6.88
N ALA A 28 -4.56 -0.79 -7.45
CA ALA A 28 -5.21 0.41 -7.97
C ALA A 28 -6.20 0.07 -9.10
N ILE A 29 -5.78 -0.74 -10.08
CA ILE A 29 -6.61 -1.20 -11.19
C ILE A 29 -7.86 -1.94 -10.69
N MET A 30 -7.72 -2.79 -9.67
CA MET A 30 -8.86 -3.54 -9.12
C MET A 30 -9.80 -2.65 -8.31
N LEU A 31 -9.26 -1.74 -7.49
CA LEU A 31 -10.06 -0.81 -6.69
C LEU A 31 -10.80 0.21 -7.56
N ALA A 32 -10.24 0.61 -8.70
CA ALA A 32 -10.90 1.52 -9.63
C ALA A 32 -12.27 1.04 -10.13
N ARG A 33 -12.56 -0.26 -10.02
CA ARG A 33 -13.88 -0.85 -10.32
C ARG A 33 -14.84 -0.85 -9.14
N GLN A 34 -14.39 -0.44 -7.97
CA GLN A 34 -15.08 -0.59 -6.69
C GLN A 34 -15.26 0.74 -5.94
N VAL A 35 -14.67 1.81 -6.45
CA VAL A 35 -14.69 3.14 -5.84
C VAL A 35 -15.02 4.19 -6.89
N GLU A 36 -15.50 5.35 -6.46
CA GLU A 36 -15.78 6.49 -7.34
C GLU A 36 -14.51 7.30 -7.62
N ASN A 37 -13.62 7.42 -6.62
CA ASN A 37 -12.42 8.22 -6.73
C ASN A 37 -11.18 7.40 -6.38
N ILE A 38 -10.10 7.59 -7.16
CA ILE A 38 -8.84 6.90 -6.90
C ILE A 38 -7.66 7.85 -6.98
N VAL A 39 -6.76 7.72 -6.02
CA VAL A 39 -5.51 8.46 -5.95
C VAL A 39 -4.35 7.49 -6.06
N VAL A 40 -3.54 7.64 -7.10
CA VAL A 40 -2.36 6.82 -7.37
C VAL A 40 -1.10 7.68 -7.34
N CYS A 41 -0.05 7.18 -6.66
CA CYS A 41 1.20 7.91 -6.58
C CYS A 41 2.43 7.00 -6.58
N SER A 42 3.50 7.48 -7.20
CA SER A 42 4.84 6.91 -7.12
C SER A 42 5.89 7.99 -7.38
N ARG A 43 7.17 7.64 -7.22
CA ARG A 43 8.29 8.53 -7.53
C ARG A 43 8.50 8.75 -9.04
N THR A 44 8.00 7.85 -9.88
CA THR A 44 8.20 7.83 -11.33
C THR A 44 6.95 8.30 -12.05
N LYS A 45 6.99 9.50 -12.64
CA LYS A 45 5.80 10.09 -13.28
C LYS A 45 5.30 9.26 -14.47
N ASN A 46 6.21 8.69 -15.28
CA ASN A 46 5.81 7.89 -16.44
C ASN A 46 5.04 6.64 -16.04
N GLU A 47 5.48 5.93 -14.97
CA GLU A 47 4.75 4.78 -14.44
C GLU A 47 3.33 5.16 -13.98
N ILE A 48 3.17 6.34 -13.35
CA ILE A 48 1.85 6.83 -12.94
C ILE A 48 0.98 7.17 -14.13
N ASN A 49 1.52 7.80 -15.17
CA ASN A 49 0.76 8.10 -16.38
C ASN A 49 0.25 6.83 -17.09
N GLU A 50 1.05 5.76 -17.08
CA GLU A 50 0.64 4.45 -17.61
C GLU A 50 -0.49 3.84 -16.76
N VAL A 51 -0.37 3.90 -15.42
CA VAL A 51 -1.42 3.39 -14.52
C VAL A 51 -2.73 4.15 -14.68
N VAL A 52 -2.66 5.48 -14.84
CA VAL A 52 -3.85 6.29 -15.11
C VAL A 52 -4.55 5.83 -16.38
N LYS A 53 -3.82 5.63 -17.48
CA LYS A 53 -4.37 5.11 -18.74
C LYS A 53 -5.00 3.72 -18.57
N ASP A 54 -4.30 2.80 -17.91
CA ASP A 54 -4.80 1.45 -17.66
C ASP A 54 -6.11 1.48 -16.85
N ILE A 55 -6.26 2.43 -15.93
CA ILE A 55 -7.48 2.60 -15.14
C ILE A 55 -8.60 3.20 -15.99
N GLU A 56 -8.33 4.24 -16.78
CA GLU A 56 -9.28 4.88 -17.68
C GLU A 56 -9.84 3.89 -18.72
N GLU A 57 -8.99 2.98 -19.25
CA GLU A 57 -9.42 1.93 -20.17
C GLU A 57 -10.36 0.89 -19.54
N ILE A 58 -10.28 0.71 -18.22
CA ILE A 58 -11.06 -0.30 -17.48
C ILE A 58 -12.35 0.29 -16.91
N ASN A 59 -12.32 1.54 -16.49
CA ASN A 59 -13.44 2.27 -15.93
C ASN A 59 -13.28 3.77 -16.22
N ASP A 60 -13.95 4.25 -17.24
CA ASP A 60 -13.94 5.66 -17.67
C ASP A 60 -14.77 6.58 -16.75
N GLN A 61 -15.53 6.00 -15.80
CA GLN A 61 -16.35 6.75 -14.85
C GLN A 61 -15.63 7.05 -13.54
N VAL A 62 -14.48 6.41 -13.25
CA VAL A 62 -13.73 6.66 -12.02
C VAL A 62 -12.96 7.97 -12.11
N ASN A 63 -13.06 8.79 -11.07
CA ASN A 63 -12.28 10.03 -10.97
C ASN A 63 -10.85 9.70 -10.50
N ILE A 64 -9.83 10.13 -11.24
CA ILE A 64 -8.45 9.77 -10.98
C ILE A 64 -7.59 11.00 -10.63
N ILE A 65 -6.76 10.86 -9.61
CA ILE A 65 -5.59 11.71 -9.38
C ILE A 65 -4.34 10.83 -9.51
N GLY A 66 -3.55 11.08 -10.56
CA GLY A 66 -2.23 10.47 -10.75
C GLY A 66 -1.12 11.47 -10.49
N THR A 67 -0.31 11.28 -9.44
CA THR A 67 0.68 12.27 -9.01
C THR A 67 2.04 11.64 -8.70
N LYS A 68 3.12 12.34 -9.12
CA LYS A 68 4.46 12.02 -8.64
C LYS A 68 4.56 12.42 -7.17
N CYS A 69 4.84 11.47 -6.29
CA CYS A 69 5.04 11.69 -4.86
C CYS A 69 6.07 10.73 -4.29
N ASP A 70 7.06 11.28 -3.60
CA ASP A 70 7.93 10.53 -2.71
C ASP A 70 7.31 10.57 -1.30
N VAL A 71 6.89 9.39 -0.82
CA VAL A 71 6.22 9.25 0.49
C VAL A 71 7.14 9.56 1.67
N SER A 72 8.46 9.55 1.48
CA SER A 72 9.44 9.92 2.50
C SER A 72 9.49 11.42 2.78
N ILE A 73 8.90 12.25 1.89
CA ILE A 73 8.94 13.71 1.94
C ILE A 73 7.59 14.27 2.40
N SER A 74 7.54 14.74 3.64
CA SER A 74 6.31 15.24 4.30
C SER A 74 5.56 16.28 3.46
N PHE A 75 6.25 17.24 2.83
CA PHE A 75 5.63 18.25 1.99
C PHE A 75 4.89 17.63 0.79
N GLN A 76 5.48 16.62 0.12
CA GLN A 76 4.85 15.97 -1.02
C GLN A 76 3.62 15.13 -0.59
N VAL A 77 3.72 14.46 0.55
CA VAL A 77 2.60 13.72 1.15
C VAL A 77 1.43 14.66 1.48
N ASN A 78 1.71 15.78 2.16
CA ASN A 78 0.68 16.76 2.51
C ASN A 78 0.03 17.37 1.26
N SER A 79 0.83 17.66 0.22
CA SER A 79 0.31 18.18 -1.06
C SER A 79 -0.58 17.16 -1.77
N LEU A 80 -0.21 15.87 -1.76
CA LEU A 80 -1.00 14.79 -2.34
C LEU A 80 -2.36 14.66 -1.63
N VAL A 81 -2.36 14.57 -0.29
CA VAL A 81 -3.59 14.45 0.50
C VAL A 81 -4.46 15.67 0.33
N ARG A 82 -3.89 16.87 0.36
CA ARG A 82 -4.62 18.11 0.13
C ARG A 82 -5.28 18.14 -1.25
N SER A 83 -4.56 17.77 -2.31
CA SER A 83 -5.12 17.69 -3.66
C SER A 83 -6.30 16.72 -3.77
N ALA A 84 -6.24 15.59 -3.05
CA ALA A 84 -7.34 14.64 -3.00
C ALA A 84 -8.55 15.22 -2.26
N VAL A 85 -8.33 15.85 -1.11
CA VAL A 85 -9.37 16.48 -0.31
C VAL A 85 -10.02 17.67 -1.04
N ASP A 86 -9.23 18.52 -1.69
CA ASP A 86 -9.72 19.69 -2.44
C ASP A 86 -10.57 19.25 -3.65
N ARG A 87 -10.23 18.13 -4.29
CA ARG A 87 -10.95 17.64 -5.47
C ARG A 87 -12.17 16.77 -5.15
N PHE A 88 -12.08 15.93 -4.11
CA PHE A 88 -13.10 14.94 -3.80
C PHE A 88 -13.88 15.24 -2.52
N GLY A 89 -13.50 16.29 -1.78
CA GLY A 89 -14.12 16.71 -0.53
C GLY A 89 -13.37 16.25 0.72
N SER A 90 -13.54 16.97 1.81
CA SER A 90 -12.83 16.73 3.08
C SER A 90 -13.18 15.42 3.80
N GLU A 91 -14.21 14.75 3.35
CA GLU A 91 -14.68 13.47 3.93
C GLU A 91 -14.42 12.29 2.99
N SER A 92 -13.55 12.45 1.99
CA SER A 92 -13.51 11.56 0.84
C SER A 92 -12.52 10.41 0.92
N ILE A 93 -11.48 10.43 1.78
CA ILE A 93 -10.48 9.35 1.76
C ILE A 93 -10.89 8.21 2.68
N ASP A 94 -11.50 7.18 2.09
CA ASP A 94 -12.06 6.01 2.78
C ASP A 94 -11.06 4.89 2.96
N ILE A 95 -10.16 4.75 1.99
CA ILE A 95 -9.25 3.61 1.88
C ILE A 95 -7.84 4.12 1.67
N LEU A 96 -6.92 3.65 2.51
CA LEU A 96 -5.48 3.82 2.34
C LEU A 96 -4.81 2.48 2.16
N VAL A 97 -4.00 2.34 1.10
CA VAL A 97 -3.10 1.20 0.93
C VAL A 97 -1.65 1.67 1.01
N ASN A 98 -1.00 1.43 2.13
CA ASN A 98 0.42 1.65 2.36
C ASN A 98 1.22 0.54 1.68
N ASN A 99 1.59 0.74 0.41
CA ASN A 99 2.30 -0.26 -0.40
C ASN A 99 3.69 0.21 -0.84
N ALA A 100 3.98 1.51 -0.82
CA ALA A 100 5.31 1.99 -1.20
C ALA A 100 6.42 1.30 -0.37
N GLY A 101 7.46 0.84 -1.05
CA GLY A 101 8.58 0.19 -0.39
C GLY A 101 9.78 -0.01 -1.30
N VAL A 102 10.95 -0.13 -0.68
CA VAL A 102 12.24 -0.45 -1.28
C VAL A 102 12.97 -1.48 -0.44
N ALA A 103 13.89 -2.21 -1.05
CA ALA A 103 14.78 -3.15 -0.37
C ALA A 103 16.17 -3.10 -1.02
N PHE A 104 17.20 -3.27 -0.21
CA PHE A 104 18.58 -3.46 -0.63
C PHE A 104 19.09 -4.79 -0.05
N ASP A 105 19.65 -5.63 -0.90
CA ASP A 105 20.26 -6.91 -0.54
C ASP A 105 21.74 -6.69 -0.26
N LYS A 106 22.05 -6.52 1.02
CA LYS A 106 23.42 -6.28 1.50
C LYS A 106 23.57 -6.74 2.93
N ARG A 107 24.75 -7.30 3.24
CA ARG A 107 25.15 -7.53 4.62
C ARG A 107 25.18 -6.20 5.37
N LEU A 108 24.91 -6.23 6.66
CA LEU A 108 24.89 -5.01 7.48
C LEU A 108 26.20 -4.20 7.36
N VAL A 109 27.35 -4.89 7.29
CA VAL A 109 28.65 -4.24 7.16
C VAL A 109 28.85 -3.51 5.82
N ASP A 110 28.12 -3.88 4.79
CA ASP A 110 28.21 -3.32 3.44
C ASP A 110 27.05 -2.34 3.15
N THR A 111 26.07 -2.23 4.05
CA THR A 111 24.93 -1.33 3.92
C THR A 111 25.37 0.10 4.23
N SER A 112 25.22 1.02 3.27
CA SER A 112 25.50 2.43 3.51
C SER A 112 24.40 3.08 4.36
N GLU A 113 24.74 4.19 5.03
CA GLU A 113 23.76 4.98 5.77
C GLU A 113 22.63 5.50 4.86
N ASP A 114 22.94 5.86 3.62
CA ASP A 114 21.96 6.31 2.64
C ASP A 114 20.95 5.20 2.29
N GLU A 115 21.42 3.97 2.08
CA GLU A 115 20.54 2.81 1.81
C GLU A 115 19.67 2.46 3.02
N TRP A 116 20.25 2.54 4.23
CA TRP A 116 19.50 2.40 5.47
C TRP A 116 18.41 3.46 5.57
N ASN A 117 18.79 4.74 5.44
CA ASN A 117 17.87 5.87 5.53
C ASN A 117 16.78 5.78 4.47
N GLN A 118 17.12 5.45 3.21
CA GLN A 118 16.14 5.29 2.14
C GLN A 118 15.14 4.17 2.45
N THR A 119 15.59 3.07 3.06
CA THR A 119 14.73 1.95 3.42
C THR A 119 13.77 2.34 4.55
N ILE A 120 14.28 2.91 5.63
CA ILE A 120 13.47 3.34 6.77
C ILE A 120 12.52 4.47 6.36
N ASP A 121 13.02 5.47 5.65
CA ASP A 121 12.23 6.62 5.23
C ASP A 121 11.10 6.24 4.26
N THR A 122 11.33 5.31 3.36
CA THR A 122 10.28 4.88 2.41
C THR A 122 9.30 3.93 3.08
N ASN A 123 9.79 2.84 3.71
CA ASN A 123 8.95 1.73 4.13
C ASN A 123 8.20 1.99 5.44
N LEU A 124 8.78 2.76 6.35
CA LEU A 124 8.23 3.03 7.68
C LEU A 124 7.76 4.47 7.83
N LYS A 125 8.65 5.44 7.68
CA LYS A 125 8.31 6.86 7.82
C LYS A 125 7.29 7.30 6.77
N GLY A 126 7.40 6.81 5.52
CA GLY A 126 6.42 7.10 4.46
C GLY A 126 5.01 6.62 4.81
N ALA A 127 4.88 5.39 5.32
CA ALA A 127 3.61 4.87 5.80
C ALA A 127 3.07 5.68 6.99
N PHE A 128 3.93 6.10 7.93
CA PHE A 128 3.56 7.00 9.01
C PHE A 128 3.06 8.35 8.49
N LEU A 129 3.79 8.99 7.58
CA LEU A 129 3.45 10.33 7.08
C LEU A 129 2.10 10.36 6.36
N ILE A 130 1.86 9.41 5.45
CA ILE A 130 0.61 9.37 4.69
C ILE A 130 -0.56 9.01 5.59
N THR A 131 -0.39 8.05 6.51
CA THR A 131 -1.41 7.68 7.49
C THR A 131 -1.75 8.87 8.39
N LYS A 132 -0.74 9.55 8.96
CA LYS A 132 -0.93 10.74 9.79
C LYS A 132 -1.68 11.86 9.06
N ALA A 133 -1.42 12.05 7.77
CA ALA A 133 -2.08 13.09 6.98
C ALA A 133 -3.55 12.78 6.69
N ILE A 134 -3.92 11.49 6.57
CA ILE A 134 -5.28 11.05 6.23
C ILE A 134 -6.13 10.81 7.51
N LEU A 135 -5.53 10.33 8.56
CA LEU A 135 -6.21 9.87 9.77
C LEU A 135 -7.20 10.87 10.37
N PRO A 136 -6.92 12.20 10.44
CA PRO A 136 -7.90 13.17 10.95
C PRO A 136 -9.23 13.17 10.20
N TYR A 137 -9.22 12.93 8.89
CA TYR A 137 -10.42 12.85 8.06
C TYR A 137 -11.22 11.57 8.34
N MET A 138 -10.54 10.44 8.52
CA MET A 138 -11.17 9.17 8.88
C MET A 138 -11.77 9.23 10.30
N ILE A 139 -11.06 9.82 11.27
CA ILE A 139 -11.55 10.01 12.66
C ILE A 139 -12.80 10.88 12.68
N LYS A 140 -12.78 12.03 11.97
CA LYS A 140 -13.94 12.94 11.90
C LYS A 140 -15.20 12.24 11.38
N ARG A 141 -15.03 11.30 10.45
CA ARG A 141 -16.13 10.55 9.82
C ARG A 141 -16.50 9.27 10.59
N GLU A 142 -15.69 8.87 11.57
CA GLU A 142 -15.79 7.58 12.26
C GLU A 142 -15.85 6.38 11.30
N SER A 143 -15.06 6.45 10.22
CA SER A 143 -15.00 5.40 9.20
C SER A 143 -13.72 5.46 8.41
N GLY A 144 -13.09 4.31 8.14
CA GLY A 144 -11.91 4.21 7.31
C GLY A 144 -11.36 2.78 7.23
N THR A 145 -10.53 2.56 6.23
CA THR A 145 -9.82 1.29 6.09
C THR A 145 -8.38 1.54 5.66
N ILE A 146 -7.43 1.06 6.44
CA ILE A 146 -5.99 1.16 6.19
C ILE A 146 -5.44 -0.25 6.02
N VAL A 147 -4.79 -0.53 4.88
CA VAL A 147 -4.08 -1.79 4.64
C VAL A 147 -2.60 -1.51 4.50
N ASN A 148 -1.79 -2.14 5.35
CA ASN A 148 -0.34 -2.08 5.30
C ASN A 148 0.22 -3.31 4.56
N VAL A 149 0.89 -3.09 3.43
CA VAL A 149 1.56 -4.15 2.69
C VAL A 149 2.93 -4.41 3.33
N ASN A 150 3.00 -5.47 4.10
CA ASN A 150 4.17 -5.90 4.84
C ASN A 150 4.81 -7.14 4.17
N SER A 151 5.77 -7.73 4.81
CA SER A 151 6.56 -8.87 4.37
C SER A 151 6.76 -9.87 5.50
N GLY A 152 7.08 -11.11 5.20
CA GLY A 152 7.62 -12.06 6.18
C GLY A 152 8.82 -11.48 6.94
N ALA A 153 9.56 -10.53 6.32
CA ALA A 153 10.63 -9.77 6.96
C ALA A 153 10.16 -8.81 8.09
N GLY A 154 8.86 -8.64 8.27
CA GLY A 154 8.27 -7.97 9.43
C GLY A 154 7.93 -8.91 10.58
N LYS A 155 8.22 -10.21 10.44
CA LYS A 155 7.98 -11.25 11.47
C LYS A 155 9.24 -12.03 11.82
N ALA A 156 10.18 -12.14 10.89
CA ALA A 156 11.44 -12.84 11.09
C ALA A 156 12.59 -12.06 10.43
N GLY A 157 13.81 -12.23 10.96
CA GLY A 157 15.03 -11.70 10.34
C GLY A 157 15.46 -12.55 9.16
N PHE A 158 16.00 -11.91 8.13
CA PHE A 158 16.62 -12.55 6.97
C PHE A 158 18.03 -12.03 6.80
N SER A 159 18.98 -12.91 6.44
CA SER A 159 20.33 -12.50 6.07
C SER A 159 20.27 -11.48 4.94
N ASP A 160 21.20 -10.54 4.96
CA ASP A 160 21.39 -9.51 3.94
C ASP A 160 20.23 -8.51 3.77
N LEU A 161 19.25 -8.54 4.70
CA LEU A 161 18.05 -7.69 4.71
C LEU A 161 17.85 -6.90 6.01
N SER A 162 18.92 -6.56 6.73
CA SER A 162 18.81 -5.94 8.07
C SER A 162 17.97 -4.65 8.07
N SER A 163 18.22 -3.73 7.14
CA SER A 163 17.47 -2.47 7.02
C SER A 163 16.00 -2.71 6.65
N TYR A 164 15.78 -3.64 5.73
CA TYR A 164 14.44 -4.02 5.29
C TYR A 164 13.65 -4.68 6.42
N CYS A 165 14.23 -5.66 7.13
CA CYS A 165 13.62 -6.27 8.29
C CYS A 165 13.28 -5.22 9.35
N ALA A 166 14.22 -4.35 9.71
CA ALA A 166 13.97 -3.27 10.68
C ALA A 166 12.77 -2.39 10.27
N SER A 167 12.69 -2.00 9.00
CA SER A 167 11.57 -1.21 8.47
C SER A 167 10.23 -1.94 8.53
N LYS A 168 10.23 -3.24 8.25
CA LYS A 168 9.00 -4.06 8.19
C LYS A 168 8.52 -4.50 9.58
N PHE A 169 9.42 -4.76 10.52
CA PHE A 169 9.07 -4.90 11.94
C PHE A 169 8.50 -3.60 12.50
N GLY A 170 9.14 -2.45 12.19
CA GLY A 170 8.63 -1.14 12.59
C GLY A 170 7.23 -0.87 12.02
N LEU A 171 6.97 -1.22 10.75
CA LEU A 171 5.65 -1.07 10.13
C LEU A 171 4.60 -1.98 10.80
N ALA A 172 4.96 -3.19 11.21
CA ALA A 172 4.06 -4.08 11.96
C ALA A 172 3.67 -3.44 13.31
N GLY A 173 4.65 -2.99 14.09
CA GLY A 173 4.39 -2.33 15.38
C GLY A 173 3.57 -1.04 15.24
N LEU A 174 3.85 -0.22 14.20
CA LEU A 174 3.06 0.96 13.89
C LEU A 174 1.59 0.60 13.60
N ALA A 175 1.36 -0.44 12.80
CA ALA A 175 0.02 -0.88 12.43
C ALA A 175 -0.77 -1.42 13.63
N GLU A 176 -0.13 -2.24 14.47
CA GLU A 176 -0.74 -2.81 15.68
C GLU A 176 -1.10 -1.71 16.70
N SER A 177 -0.19 -0.77 16.95
CA SER A 177 -0.46 0.37 17.84
C SER A 177 -1.61 1.23 17.31
N LEU A 178 -1.57 1.58 16.01
CA LEU A 178 -2.61 2.39 15.40
C LEU A 178 -3.99 1.69 15.44
N ALA A 179 -4.04 0.38 15.24
CA ALA A 179 -5.30 -0.37 15.33
C ALA A 179 -5.97 -0.18 16.70
N LEU A 180 -5.19 -0.20 17.78
CA LEU A 180 -5.70 0.05 19.13
C LEU A 180 -6.14 1.51 19.32
N GLU A 181 -5.41 2.47 18.79
CA GLU A 181 -5.73 3.91 18.91
C GLU A 181 -7.05 4.28 18.21
N VAL A 182 -7.38 3.60 17.10
CA VAL A 182 -8.53 3.96 16.26
C VAL A 182 -9.74 3.05 16.40
N ASP A 183 -9.70 2.08 17.29
CA ASP A 183 -10.77 1.09 17.47
C ASP A 183 -12.13 1.74 17.77
N MET A 184 -12.12 2.80 18.57
CA MET A 184 -13.32 3.56 18.92
C MET A 184 -13.94 4.37 17.77
N TYR A 185 -13.20 4.55 16.66
CA TYR A 185 -13.66 5.36 15.51
C TYR A 185 -14.14 4.53 14.31
N ASN A 186 -14.40 3.23 14.50
CA ASN A 186 -14.82 2.33 13.42
C ASN A 186 -13.86 2.36 12.20
N ILE A 187 -12.57 2.57 12.46
CA ILE A 187 -11.50 2.53 11.47
C ILE A 187 -10.81 1.17 11.56
N ARG A 188 -10.62 0.51 10.41
CA ARG A 188 -9.93 -0.78 10.34
C ARG A 188 -8.51 -0.59 9.87
N VAL A 189 -7.56 -1.01 10.67
CA VAL A 189 -6.13 -1.08 10.32
C VAL A 189 -5.74 -2.54 10.21
N MET A 190 -5.34 -2.97 9.03
CA MET A 190 -5.02 -4.35 8.73
C MET A 190 -3.63 -4.47 8.10
N THR A 191 -2.99 -5.60 8.29
CA THR A 191 -1.67 -5.86 7.72
C THR A 191 -1.67 -7.15 6.92
N ILE A 192 -1.09 -7.14 5.72
CA ILE A 192 -0.82 -8.35 4.94
C ILE A 192 0.69 -8.61 4.91
N PHE A 193 1.11 -9.77 5.41
CA PHE A 193 2.49 -10.23 5.39
C PHE A 193 2.70 -11.15 4.19
N LEU A 194 3.58 -10.74 3.29
CA LEU A 194 3.80 -11.41 2.02
C LEU A 194 5.08 -12.22 2.02
N GLY A 195 5.05 -13.35 1.35
CA GLY A 195 6.24 -14.04 0.88
C GLY A 195 6.82 -13.36 -0.36
N GLN A 196 7.48 -14.13 -1.20
CA GLN A 196 8.08 -13.63 -2.44
C GLN A 196 7.00 -13.32 -3.47
N VAL A 197 7.00 -12.10 -4.02
CA VAL A 197 6.06 -11.66 -5.04
C VAL A 197 6.82 -11.29 -6.31
N ALA A 198 6.42 -11.81 -7.47
CA ALA A 198 7.07 -11.60 -8.76
C ALA A 198 6.91 -10.13 -9.22
N THR A 199 7.76 -9.25 -8.69
CA THR A 199 7.78 -7.82 -8.95
C THR A 199 9.15 -7.36 -9.43
N LYS A 200 9.21 -6.13 -9.96
CA LYS A 200 10.49 -5.50 -10.32
C LYS A 200 11.45 -5.37 -9.13
N MET A 201 10.95 -5.27 -7.91
CA MET A 201 11.79 -5.27 -6.71
C MET A 201 12.67 -6.52 -6.64
N TRP A 202 12.12 -7.70 -6.94
CA TRP A 202 12.90 -8.95 -7.03
C TRP A 202 13.82 -9.02 -8.22
N GLN A 203 13.44 -8.45 -9.37
CA GLN A 203 14.31 -8.35 -10.54
C GLN A 203 15.53 -7.48 -10.26
N ASP A 204 15.33 -6.35 -9.56
CA ASP A 204 16.39 -5.41 -9.20
C ASP A 204 17.28 -5.98 -8.07
N TYR A 205 16.72 -6.86 -7.22
CA TYR A 205 17.37 -7.50 -6.09
C TYR A 205 18.30 -8.63 -6.52
N ASP A 206 17.79 -9.65 -7.23
CA ASP A 206 18.54 -10.76 -7.81
C ASP A 206 17.81 -11.25 -9.07
N TYR A 207 18.28 -10.77 -10.22
CA TYR A 207 17.69 -11.11 -11.51
C TYR A 207 17.75 -12.60 -11.83
N ASN A 208 18.87 -13.27 -11.51
CA ASN A 208 19.04 -14.69 -11.79
C ASN A 208 18.14 -15.56 -10.90
N TYR A 209 18.04 -15.21 -9.63
CA TYR A 209 17.12 -15.88 -8.71
C TYR A 209 15.68 -15.65 -9.15
N TYR A 210 15.31 -14.41 -9.51
CA TYR A 210 14.00 -14.07 -10.01
C TYR A 210 13.62 -14.91 -11.24
N GLU A 211 14.44 -14.95 -12.26
CA GLU A 211 14.17 -15.73 -13.49
C GLU A 211 13.94 -17.21 -13.20
N LYS A 212 14.70 -17.79 -12.30
CA LYS A 212 14.57 -19.22 -11.90
C LYS A 212 13.31 -19.50 -11.08
N ASN A 213 12.82 -18.52 -10.30
CA ASN A 213 11.81 -18.77 -9.27
C ASN A 213 10.50 -17.98 -9.49
N LYS A 214 10.41 -17.06 -10.45
CA LYS A 214 9.24 -16.20 -10.68
C LYS A 214 7.91 -16.98 -10.79
N ASN A 215 7.93 -18.18 -11.34
CA ASN A 215 6.76 -19.05 -11.47
C ASN A 215 6.31 -19.67 -10.14
N LYS A 216 7.19 -19.68 -9.12
CA LYS A 216 6.90 -20.13 -7.75
C LYS A 216 6.54 -18.96 -6.83
N MET A 217 6.79 -17.73 -7.27
CA MET A 217 6.43 -16.53 -6.52
C MET A 217 4.94 -16.23 -6.65
N LEU A 218 4.40 -15.51 -5.68
CA LEU A 218 3.06 -14.94 -5.78
C LEU A 218 3.02 -13.95 -6.94
N SER A 219 1.94 -13.94 -7.72
CA SER A 219 1.76 -12.87 -8.71
C SER A 219 1.25 -11.59 -8.02
N PRO A 220 1.67 -10.38 -8.47
CA PRO A 220 1.13 -9.12 -7.97
C PRO A 220 -0.40 -9.08 -8.00
N LYS A 221 -1.00 -9.60 -9.06
CA LYS A 221 -2.46 -9.70 -9.22
C LYS A 221 -3.12 -10.56 -8.14
N LYS A 222 -2.52 -11.71 -7.76
CA LYS A 222 -3.06 -12.57 -6.68
C LYS A 222 -3.02 -11.85 -5.34
N VAL A 223 -1.95 -11.08 -5.07
CA VAL A 223 -1.84 -10.25 -3.87
C VAL A 223 -2.87 -9.13 -3.87
N ALA A 224 -3.04 -8.44 -5.00
CA ALA A 224 -4.05 -7.37 -5.15
C ALA A 224 -5.47 -7.88 -4.91
N VAL A 225 -5.83 -9.07 -5.42
CA VAL A 225 -7.13 -9.72 -5.11
C VAL A 225 -7.32 -9.85 -3.61
N LYS A 226 -6.30 -10.31 -2.87
CA LYS A 226 -6.38 -10.46 -1.41
C LYS A 226 -6.53 -9.11 -0.71
N ILE A 227 -5.76 -8.10 -1.11
CA ILE A 227 -5.87 -6.74 -0.54
C ILE A 227 -7.28 -6.17 -0.75
N VAL A 228 -7.82 -6.30 -1.95
CA VAL A 228 -9.19 -5.82 -2.27
C VAL A 228 -10.24 -6.61 -1.47
N GLU A 229 -10.09 -7.93 -1.32
CA GLU A 229 -10.95 -8.74 -0.45
C GLU A 229 -10.92 -8.24 1.01
N MET A 230 -9.73 -7.95 1.56
CA MET A 230 -9.58 -7.41 2.92
C MET A 230 -10.29 -6.06 3.09
N ILE A 231 -10.22 -5.20 2.08
CA ILE A 231 -10.86 -3.89 2.08
C ILE A 231 -12.39 -4.03 2.06
N LEU A 232 -12.91 -4.85 1.18
CA LEU A 232 -14.33 -4.91 0.85
C LEU A 232 -15.15 -5.82 1.76
N ASP A 233 -14.59 -6.93 2.24
CA ASP A 233 -15.29 -7.85 3.13
C ASP A 233 -15.14 -7.46 4.60
N VAL A 234 -15.94 -6.46 5.01
CA VAL A 234 -15.97 -5.95 6.39
C VAL A 234 -16.51 -6.95 7.41
N LYS A 235 -17.17 -8.02 6.94
CA LYS A 235 -17.66 -9.07 7.84
C LYS A 235 -16.55 -10.04 8.22
N LYS A 236 -15.68 -10.34 7.27
CA LYS A 236 -14.58 -11.29 7.42
C LYS A 236 -13.35 -10.66 8.05
N TYR A 237 -12.99 -9.44 7.66
CA TYR A 237 -11.75 -8.79 8.08
C TYR A 237 -12.04 -7.62 9.04
N LYS A 238 -11.40 -7.66 10.21
CA LYS A 238 -11.63 -6.73 11.32
C LYS A 238 -10.44 -5.82 11.55
N ASN A 239 -10.64 -4.81 12.38
CA ASN A 239 -9.55 -3.98 12.89
C ASN A 239 -8.51 -4.84 13.63
N GLY A 240 -7.22 -4.60 13.36
CA GLY A 240 -6.11 -5.37 13.93
C GLY A 240 -5.76 -6.67 13.19
N ASP A 241 -6.54 -7.08 12.17
CA ASP A 241 -6.27 -8.34 11.47
C ASP A 241 -4.92 -8.32 10.73
N SER A 242 -4.22 -9.43 10.90
CA SER A 242 -2.96 -9.73 10.21
C SER A 242 -3.11 -10.99 9.35
N ILE A 243 -2.91 -10.85 8.05
CA ILE A 243 -3.05 -11.93 7.08
C ILE A 243 -1.68 -12.32 6.54
N GLU A 244 -1.42 -13.61 6.51
CA GLU A 244 -0.19 -14.15 5.90
C GLU A 244 -0.50 -14.74 4.53
N MET A 245 0.33 -14.40 3.55
CA MET A 245 0.23 -14.92 2.21
C MET A 245 1.62 -15.29 1.71
N TYR A 246 1.99 -16.54 1.94
CA TYR A 246 3.29 -17.07 1.56
C TYR A 246 3.19 -17.98 0.33
N ASN A 247 4.33 -18.22 -0.27
CA ASN A 247 4.48 -19.16 -1.37
C ASN A 247 4.28 -20.59 -0.84
N PRO A 248 3.67 -21.47 -1.63
CA PRO A 248 3.56 -22.88 -1.27
C PRO A 248 4.94 -23.55 -1.07
#